data_64042eeb8acbf02c8b554b63fab4c8de
#
_entry.id   64042eeb8acbf02c8b554b63fab4c8de
#
_cell.length_a   1.000
_cell.length_b   1.000
_cell.length_c   1.000
_cell.angle_alpha   90.00
_cell.angle_beta   90.00
_cell.angle_gamma   90.00
#
_symmetry.space_group_name_H-M   'P 1'
#
loop_
_entity.id
_entity.type
_entity.pdbx_description
1 polymer ?
#
loop_
_entity_poly.entity_id
_entity_poly.type
_entity_poly.pdbx_seq_one_letter_code
_entity_poly.pdbx_strand_id
1 'polypeptide(L)'
;FNGTQLEGLVRENGGTVEEYKGKRLVHAPAGTPADAPAPDAGNPGAVLHEHAARIHKNLVLAFLEPGLIAFGDGTAVKNAIDAQLTAHSITSNSEMMELVADIGQYNNAWAVGRFDVLTSRAQIPEQVRSRLPPVKWFAAAGHVNGGVSGSLRAEARDDQAAENLRDVVRGCLAL
;
A
#
# COMPACT_ATOMS: atom_id res chain seq x y z
N PHE A 1 13.62 10.06 -13.46
CA PHE A 1 14.15 10.09 -12.10
C PHE A 1 15.64 9.77 -12.12
N ASN A 2 16.45 10.59 -11.46
CA ASN A 2 17.88 10.33 -11.30
C ASN A 2 18.09 9.62 -9.95
N GLY A 3 18.28 8.31 -9.97
CA GLY A 3 18.45 7.48 -8.78
C GLY A 3 19.65 7.89 -7.93
N THR A 4 20.74 8.30 -8.57
CA THR A 4 21.97 8.73 -7.88
C THR A 4 21.76 10.00 -7.07
N GLN A 5 21.01 10.96 -7.62
CA GLN A 5 20.66 12.18 -6.87
C GLN A 5 19.78 11.90 -5.66
N LEU A 6 18.80 11.01 -5.83
CA LEU A 6 17.92 10.62 -4.72
C LEU A 6 18.69 9.91 -3.61
N GLU A 7 19.60 9.00 -3.98
CA GLU A 7 20.46 8.32 -3.00
C GLU A 7 21.36 9.30 -2.23
N GLY A 8 21.93 10.29 -2.93
CA GLY A 8 22.71 11.36 -2.29
C GLY A 8 21.88 12.12 -1.26
N LEU A 9 20.69 12.57 -1.66
CA LEU A 9 19.77 13.29 -0.79
C LEU A 9 19.36 12.48 0.44
N VAL A 10 19.07 11.19 0.25
CA VAL A 10 18.67 10.30 1.36
C VAL A 10 19.82 10.10 2.34
N ARG A 11 21.05 9.89 1.86
CA ARG A 11 22.25 9.75 2.71
C ARG A 11 22.55 11.02 3.50
N GLU A 12 22.44 12.18 2.85
CA GLU A 12 22.62 13.49 3.51
C GLU A 12 21.63 13.71 4.65
N ASN A 13 20.44 13.11 4.56
CA ASN A 13 19.40 13.18 5.59
C ASN A 13 19.40 11.97 6.56
N GLY A 14 20.49 11.18 6.60
CA GLY A 14 20.64 10.09 7.57
C GLY A 14 20.01 8.76 7.15
N GLY A 15 19.57 8.64 5.89
CA GLY A 15 19.14 7.36 5.32
C GLY A 15 20.31 6.48 4.92
N THR A 16 20.03 5.22 4.59
CA THR A 16 21.02 4.22 4.20
C THR A 16 20.70 3.60 2.86
N VAL A 17 21.72 3.02 2.21
CA VAL A 17 21.55 2.29 0.95
C VAL A 17 22.10 0.89 1.14
N GLU A 18 21.28 -0.12 0.87
CA GLU A 18 21.59 -1.55 0.89
C GLU A 18 21.56 -2.08 -0.56
N GLU A 19 22.33 -3.10 -0.85
CA GLU A 19 22.23 -3.83 -2.12
C GLU A 19 21.51 -5.16 -1.92
N TYR A 20 20.52 -5.45 -2.78
CA TYR A 20 19.80 -6.70 -2.79
C TYR A 20 19.62 -7.20 -4.23
N LYS A 21 20.22 -8.34 -4.56
CA LYS A 21 20.15 -8.98 -5.88
C LYS A 21 20.46 -8.02 -7.06
N GLY A 22 21.49 -7.19 -6.88
CA GLY A 22 21.90 -6.21 -7.90
C GLY A 22 21.02 -4.97 -7.99
N LYS A 23 20.04 -4.80 -7.09
CA LYS A 23 19.22 -3.60 -6.99
C LYS A 23 19.60 -2.83 -5.72
N ARG A 24 19.60 -1.50 -5.80
CA ARG A 24 19.88 -0.65 -4.65
C ARG A 24 18.58 -0.30 -3.94
N LEU A 25 18.54 -0.60 -2.65
CA LEU A 25 17.45 -0.29 -1.74
C LEU A 25 17.84 0.95 -0.95
N VAL A 26 17.06 2.00 -1.11
CA VAL A 26 17.25 3.28 -0.44
C VAL A 26 16.29 3.32 0.75
N HIS A 27 16.83 3.27 1.96
CA HIS A 27 16.07 3.33 3.21
C HIS A 27 15.91 4.78 3.63
N ALA A 28 14.68 5.19 3.85
CA ALA A 28 14.42 6.49 4.43
C ALA A 28 15.10 6.61 5.82
N PRO A 29 15.54 7.82 6.21
CA PRO A 29 16.06 8.02 7.56
C PRO A 29 15.01 7.59 8.57
N ALA A 30 15.44 6.91 9.63
CA ALA A 30 14.56 6.63 10.76
C ALA A 30 14.11 7.99 11.32
N GLY A 31 12.91 8.41 10.95
CA GLY A 31 12.36 9.66 11.45
C GLY A 31 12.39 9.64 12.97
N THR A 32 13.00 10.64 13.58
CA THR A 32 12.70 10.96 14.99
C THR A 32 11.18 11.03 15.09
N PRO A 33 10.56 10.38 16.07
CA PRO A 33 9.14 10.62 16.32
C PRO A 33 9.01 12.13 16.52
N ALA A 34 8.42 12.82 15.55
CA ALA A 34 7.94 14.17 15.85
C ALA A 34 7.09 13.99 17.11
N ASP A 35 7.19 14.95 18.05
CA ASP A 35 6.40 15.00 19.28
C ASP A 35 4.89 14.98 18.97
N ALA A 36 4.43 13.86 18.45
CA ALA A 36 3.01 13.59 18.28
C ALA A 36 2.49 13.19 19.67
N PRO A 37 1.51 13.89 20.22
CA PRO A 37 0.88 13.48 21.47
C PRO A 37 0.43 12.02 21.34
N ALA A 38 0.64 11.25 22.41
CA ALA A 38 0.27 9.85 22.45
C ALA A 38 -1.20 9.69 22.01
N PRO A 39 -1.49 8.83 21.04
CA PRO A 39 -2.83 8.69 20.51
C PRO A 39 -3.79 8.22 21.60
N ASP A 40 -4.90 8.90 21.73
CA ASP A 40 -5.97 8.54 22.66
C ASP A 40 -6.54 7.17 22.26
N ALA A 41 -6.43 6.17 23.15
CA ALA A 41 -6.71 4.76 22.87
C ALA A 41 -8.16 4.45 22.44
N GLY A 42 -9.02 5.44 22.44
CA GLY A 42 -10.43 5.35 22.00
C GLY A 42 -10.70 5.88 20.59
N ASN A 43 -9.72 6.48 19.91
CA ASN A 43 -9.93 7.11 18.61
C ASN A 43 -9.44 6.20 17.46
N PRO A 44 -10.32 5.75 16.53
CA PRO A 44 -9.93 4.96 15.35
C PRO A 44 -8.86 5.65 14.49
N GLY A 45 -8.85 6.99 14.46
CA GLY A 45 -7.82 7.78 13.76
C GLY A 45 -6.44 7.64 14.40
N ALA A 46 -6.34 7.38 15.69
CA ALA A 46 -5.09 7.17 16.39
C ALA A 46 -4.40 5.86 15.96
N VAL A 47 -5.18 4.81 15.72
CA VAL A 47 -4.68 3.51 15.22
C VAL A 47 -4.13 3.66 13.80
N LEU A 48 -4.80 4.45 12.96
CA LEU A 48 -4.31 4.75 11.61
C LEU A 48 -3.02 5.59 11.65
N HIS A 49 -2.90 6.54 12.59
CA HIS A 49 -1.70 7.35 12.77
C HIS A 49 -0.50 6.51 13.25
N GLU A 50 -0.72 5.60 14.19
CA GLU A 50 0.33 4.69 14.66
C GLU A 50 0.80 3.73 13.55
N HIS A 51 -0.12 3.23 12.73
CA HIS A 51 0.22 2.42 11.56
C HIS A 51 1.00 3.22 10.52
N ALA A 52 0.57 4.44 10.21
CA ALA A 52 1.28 5.34 9.32
C ALA A 52 2.69 5.65 9.84
N ALA A 53 2.85 5.92 11.13
CA ALA A 53 4.15 6.16 11.75
C ALA A 53 5.08 4.93 11.70
N ARG A 54 4.55 3.71 11.78
CA ARG A 54 5.33 2.47 11.62
C ARG A 54 5.77 2.25 10.17
N ILE A 55 4.92 2.57 9.20
CA ILE A 55 5.26 2.52 7.76
C ILE A 55 6.39 3.48 7.47
N HIS A 56 6.36 4.69 8.01
CA HIS A 56 7.43 5.68 7.81
C HIS A 56 8.81 5.23 8.34
N LYS A 57 8.87 4.41 9.39
CA LYS A 57 10.14 3.95 9.97
C LYS A 57 10.88 2.92 9.10
N ASN A 58 10.18 2.20 8.24
CA ASN A 58 10.73 1.12 7.42
C ASN A 58 10.54 1.35 5.92
N LEU A 59 10.31 2.61 5.52
CA LEU A 59 10.08 2.90 4.11
C LEU A 59 11.36 2.71 3.30
N VAL A 60 11.25 1.87 2.31
CA VAL A 60 12.32 1.53 1.37
C VAL A 60 11.87 1.82 -0.05
N LEU A 61 12.77 2.32 -0.84
CA LEU A 61 12.58 2.55 -2.27
C LEU A 61 13.66 1.79 -3.05
N ALA A 62 13.27 1.14 -4.15
CA ALA A 62 14.21 0.53 -5.08
C ALA A 62 13.87 0.89 -6.53
N PHE A 63 14.90 1.19 -7.31
CA PHE A 63 14.77 1.36 -8.75
C PHE A 63 14.89 -0.02 -9.41
N LEU A 64 13.78 -0.53 -9.94
CA LEU A 64 13.72 -1.85 -10.58
C LEU A 64 14.25 -1.79 -12.01
N GLU A 65 13.79 -0.82 -12.77
CA GLU A 65 14.15 -0.52 -14.15
C GLU A 65 14.02 0.98 -14.44
N PRO A 66 14.53 1.48 -15.58
CA PRO A 66 14.25 2.85 -15.98
C PRO A 66 12.74 3.12 -16.05
N GLY A 67 12.25 4.02 -15.20
CA GLY A 67 10.84 4.37 -15.10
C GLY A 67 10.01 3.49 -14.17
N LEU A 68 10.56 2.43 -13.58
CA LEU A 68 9.86 1.56 -12.65
C LEU A 68 10.50 1.60 -11.25
N ILE A 69 9.71 1.97 -10.28
CA ILE A 69 10.12 2.10 -8.88
C ILE A 69 9.23 1.21 -8.02
N ALA A 70 9.84 0.43 -7.11
CA ALA A 70 9.13 -0.18 -5.99
C ALA A 70 9.36 0.65 -4.73
N PHE A 71 8.31 0.91 -3.98
CA PHE A 71 8.45 1.57 -2.69
C PHE A 71 7.46 0.99 -1.68
N GLY A 72 7.87 0.92 -0.40
CA GLY A 72 7.04 0.36 0.66
C GLY A 72 7.88 -0.16 1.82
N ASP A 73 7.35 -1.12 2.56
CA ASP A 73 8.11 -1.88 3.55
C ASP A 73 9.24 -2.67 2.89
N GLY A 74 10.39 -2.80 3.57
CA GLY A 74 11.57 -3.44 3.01
C GLY A 74 11.33 -4.89 2.53
N THR A 75 10.48 -5.64 3.23
CA THR A 75 10.10 -7.00 2.81
C THR A 75 9.27 -6.97 1.52
N ALA A 76 8.32 -6.04 1.42
CA ALA A 76 7.50 -5.89 0.22
C ALA A 76 8.34 -5.49 -1.00
N VAL A 77 9.29 -4.58 -0.82
CA VAL A 77 10.23 -4.17 -1.88
C VAL A 77 11.13 -5.32 -2.31
N LYS A 78 11.68 -6.11 -1.38
CA LYS A 78 12.47 -7.31 -1.70
C LYS A 78 11.64 -8.35 -2.45
N ASN A 79 10.39 -8.57 -2.04
CA ASN A 79 9.46 -9.47 -2.75
C ASN A 79 9.16 -8.97 -4.19
N ALA A 80 9.03 -7.66 -4.41
CA ALA A 80 8.84 -7.11 -5.74
C ALA A 80 10.06 -7.35 -6.65
N ILE A 81 11.29 -7.21 -6.11
CA ILE A 81 12.53 -7.55 -6.82
C ILE A 81 12.55 -9.05 -7.15
N ASP A 82 12.20 -9.90 -6.20
CA ASP A 82 12.16 -11.34 -6.40
C ASP A 82 11.15 -11.75 -7.46
N ALA A 83 9.96 -11.16 -7.44
CA ALA A 83 8.93 -11.40 -8.45
C ALA A 83 9.40 -10.99 -9.86
N GLN A 84 10.11 -9.86 -9.98
CA GLN A 84 10.70 -9.42 -11.25
C GLN A 84 11.73 -10.41 -11.78
N LEU A 85 12.62 -10.91 -10.91
CA LEU A 85 13.69 -11.81 -11.29
C LEU A 85 13.23 -13.24 -11.61
N THR A 86 12.15 -13.68 -10.96
CA THR A 86 11.64 -15.07 -11.10
C THR A 86 10.46 -15.19 -12.05
N ALA A 87 9.98 -14.08 -12.62
CA ALA A 87 8.76 -14.00 -13.41
C ALA A 87 7.49 -14.51 -12.69
N HIS A 88 7.53 -14.69 -11.38
CA HIS A 88 6.36 -15.00 -10.54
C HIS A 88 5.66 -13.71 -10.14
N SER A 89 4.97 -13.10 -11.08
CA SER A 89 4.28 -11.83 -10.87
C SER A 89 2.75 -12.03 -10.90
N ILE A 90 2.02 -10.97 -10.61
CA ILE A 90 0.54 -10.96 -10.68
C ILE A 90 0.02 -11.36 -12.06
N THR A 91 0.83 -11.22 -13.12
CA THR A 91 0.44 -11.57 -14.48
C THR A 91 0.16 -13.07 -14.70
N SER A 92 0.62 -13.93 -13.80
CA SER A 92 0.29 -15.35 -13.80
C SER A 92 -1.05 -15.67 -13.11
N ASN A 93 -1.70 -14.68 -12.49
CA ASN A 93 -2.97 -14.82 -11.81
C ASN A 93 -4.09 -14.23 -12.68
N SER A 94 -4.83 -15.07 -13.40
CA SER A 94 -5.88 -14.63 -14.33
C SER A 94 -6.99 -13.84 -13.64
N GLU A 95 -7.45 -14.26 -12.46
CA GLU A 95 -8.47 -13.56 -11.67
C GLU A 95 -8.03 -12.11 -11.36
N MET A 96 -6.79 -11.91 -10.90
CA MET A 96 -6.29 -10.58 -10.61
C MET A 96 -6.07 -9.76 -11.89
N MET A 97 -5.66 -10.40 -12.97
CA MET A 97 -5.46 -9.70 -14.26
C MET A 97 -6.76 -9.26 -14.90
N GLU A 98 -7.86 -9.97 -14.70
CA GLU A 98 -9.20 -9.52 -15.10
C GLU A 98 -9.59 -8.25 -14.35
N LEU A 99 -9.37 -8.19 -13.03
CA LEU A 99 -9.61 -6.97 -12.25
C LEU A 99 -8.74 -5.80 -12.72
N VAL A 100 -7.46 -6.04 -13.02
CA VAL A 100 -6.56 -5.01 -13.56
C VAL A 100 -7.05 -4.50 -14.91
N ALA A 101 -7.50 -5.38 -15.79
CA ALA A 101 -8.02 -5.00 -17.12
C ALA A 101 -9.28 -4.14 -17.00
N ASP A 102 -10.14 -4.43 -16.02
CA ASP A 102 -11.39 -3.70 -15.80
C ASP A 102 -11.17 -2.28 -15.24
N ILE A 103 -10.15 -2.08 -14.41
CA ILE A 103 -9.89 -0.79 -13.74
C ILE A 103 -8.71 -0.01 -14.31
N GLY A 104 -7.79 -0.66 -15.02
CA GLY A 104 -6.53 -0.05 -15.47
C GLY A 104 -6.69 0.98 -16.57
N GLN A 105 -7.76 0.91 -17.35
CA GLN A 105 -8.01 1.84 -18.43
C GLN A 105 -8.41 3.22 -17.88
N TYR A 106 -7.72 4.26 -18.35
CA TYR A 106 -7.97 5.66 -18.00
C TYR A 106 -7.60 6.10 -16.56
N ASN A 107 -6.97 5.23 -15.77
CA ASN A 107 -6.50 5.57 -14.43
C ASN A 107 -4.97 5.58 -14.37
N ASN A 108 -4.39 6.51 -13.63
CA ASN A 108 -2.93 6.60 -13.44
C ASN A 108 -2.46 6.03 -12.09
N ALA A 109 -3.40 5.60 -11.27
CA ALA A 109 -3.14 4.84 -10.05
C ALA A 109 -4.21 3.75 -9.90
N TRP A 110 -3.79 2.54 -9.52
CA TRP A 110 -4.72 1.46 -9.24
C TRP A 110 -4.14 0.45 -8.26
N ALA A 111 -5.01 -0.27 -7.59
CA ALA A 111 -4.66 -1.38 -6.72
C ALA A 111 -5.72 -2.48 -6.84
N VAL A 112 -5.28 -3.71 -6.91
CA VAL A 112 -6.14 -4.90 -6.83
C VAL A 112 -5.58 -5.87 -5.80
N GLY A 113 -6.45 -6.60 -5.14
CA GLY A 113 -6.00 -7.59 -4.17
C GLY A 113 -7.10 -8.45 -3.60
N ARG A 114 -6.67 -9.56 -3.01
CA ARG A 114 -7.54 -10.43 -2.22
C ARG A 114 -7.59 -9.92 -0.79
N PHE A 115 -8.77 -9.64 -0.33
CA PHE A 115 -8.99 -9.06 0.99
C PHE A 115 -8.71 -10.06 2.12
N ASP A 116 -9.03 -11.34 1.92
CA ASP A 116 -8.73 -12.42 2.85
C ASP A 116 -7.21 -12.57 3.08
N VAL A 117 -6.41 -12.43 2.03
CA VAL A 117 -4.95 -12.47 2.10
C VAL A 117 -4.41 -11.21 2.78
N LEU A 118 -4.96 -10.05 2.47
CA LEU A 118 -4.56 -8.79 3.09
C LEU A 118 -4.81 -8.82 4.60
N THR A 119 -6.00 -9.22 5.03
CA THR A 119 -6.38 -9.27 6.45
C THR A 119 -5.63 -10.34 7.25
N SER A 120 -5.17 -11.41 6.60
CA SER A 120 -4.36 -12.44 7.26
C SER A 120 -2.90 -12.04 7.44
N ARG A 121 -2.38 -11.19 6.57
CA ARG A 121 -0.97 -10.73 6.60
C ARG A 121 -0.78 -9.38 7.30
N ALA A 122 -1.73 -8.48 7.16
CA ALA A 122 -1.72 -7.21 7.86
C ALA A 122 -2.04 -7.46 9.34
N GLN A 123 -1.26 -6.88 10.24
CA GLN A 123 -1.55 -6.89 11.67
C GLN A 123 -2.71 -5.92 11.97
N ILE A 124 -3.88 -6.24 11.40
CA ILE A 124 -5.09 -5.45 11.64
C ILE A 124 -5.59 -5.76 13.05
N PRO A 125 -5.79 -4.75 13.92
CA PRO A 125 -6.36 -4.97 15.24
C PRO A 125 -7.70 -5.69 15.14
N GLU A 126 -7.95 -6.62 16.09
CA GLU A 126 -9.16 -7.46 16.07
C GLU A 126 -10.45 -6.63 16.10
N GLN A 127 -10.43 -5.47 16.79
CA GLN A 127 -11.56 -4.54 16.82
C GLN A 127 -11.91 -3.96 15.45
N VAL A 128 -10.92 -3.80 14.58
CA VAL A 128 -11.11 -3.33 13.19
C VAL A 128 -11.50 -4.51 12.32
N ARG A 129 -10.81 -5.65 12.47
CA ARG A 129 -11.06 -6.86 11.68
C ARG A 129 -12.50 -7.37 11.87
N SER A 130 -13.01 -7.35 13.09
CA SER A 130 -14.38 -7.80 13.39
C SER A 130 -15.47 -6.90 12.80
N ARG A 131 -15.15 -5.66 12.45
CA ARG A 131 -16.07 -4.70 11.80
C ARG A 131 -15.97 -4.71 10.28
N LEU A 132 -14.93 -5.32 9.72
CA LEU A 132 -14.78 -5.41 8.28
C LEU A 132 -15.72 -6.49 7.74
N PRO A 133 -16.56 -6.17 6.76
CA PRO A 133 -17.41 -7.16 6.14
C PRO A 133 -16.57 -8.20 5.39
N PRO A 134 -17.06 -9.44 5.24
CA PRO A 134 -16.38 -10.47 4.50
C PRO A 134 -16.36 -10.13 3.00
N VAL A 135 -15.21 -9.62 2.57
CA VAL A 135 -14.91 -9.25 1.18
C VAL A 135 -13.95 -10.27 0.61
N LYS A 136 -14.15 -10.71 -0.61
CA LYS A 136 -13.25 -11.65 -1.32
C LYS A 136 -12.07 -10.91 -1.94
N TRP A 137 -12.38 -9.92 -2.77
CA TRP A 137 -11.39 -9.09 -3.45
C TRP A 137 -11.81 -7.62 -3.44
N PHE A 138 -10.85 -6.76 -3.68
CA PHE A 138 -11.06 -5.35 -3.92
C PHE A 138 -10.29 -4.88 -5.15
N ALA A 139 -10.81 -3.86 -5.80
CA ALA A 139 -10.17 -3.12 -6.87
C ALA A 139 -10.39 -1.63 -6.66
N ALA A 140 -9.32 -0.88 -6.58
CA ALA A 140 -9.34 0.57 -6.44
C ALA A 140 -8.62 1.19 -7.62
N ALA A 141 -9.20 2.24 -8.18
CA ALA A 141 -8.59 3.00 -9.26
C ALA A 141 -8.74 4.49 -8.99
N GLY A 142 -7.73 5.25 -9.36
CA GLY A 142 -7.69 6.68 -9.16
C GLY A 142 -7.06 7.42 -10.33
N HIS A 143 -7.50 8.64 -10.51
CA HIS A 143 -6.92 9.57 -11.45
C HIS A 143 -6.49 10.84 -10.72
N VAL A 144 -5.20 11.15 -10.85
CA VAL A 144 -4.58 12.33 -10.26
C VAL A 144 -4.16 13.26 -11.40
N ASN A 145 -4.88 14.36 -11.57
CA ASN A 145 -4.60 15.36 -12.60
C ASN A 145 -5.14 16.74 -12.15
N GLY A 146 -4.39 17.41 -11.27
CA GLY A 146 -4.82 18.66 -10.65
C GLY A 146 -5.98 18.52 -9.64
N GLY A 147 -6.51 17.35 -9.49
CA GLY A 147 -7.50 16.90 -8.51
C GLY A 147 -7.36 15.40 -8.32
N VAL A 148 -8.08 14.84 -7.37
CA VAL A 148 -8.11 13.41 -7.10
C VAL A 148 -9.53 12.90 -7.29
N SER A 149 -9.69 11.95 -8.19
CA SER A 149 -10.94 11.20 -8.36
C SER A 149 -10.62 9.71 -8.26
N GLY A 150 -11.55 8.91 -7.77
CA GLY A 150 -11.30 7.48 -7.63
C GLY A 150 -12.57 6.67 -7.53
N SER A 151 -12.41 5.37 -7.71
CA SER A 151 -13.44 4.37 -7.52
C SER A 151 -12.91 3.21 -6.70
N LEU A 152 -13.76 2.66 -5.86
CA LEU A 152 -13.49 1.43 -5.12
C LEU A 152 -14.58 0.42 -5.46
N ARG A 153 -14.16 -0.78 -5.87
CA ARG A 153 -15.04 -1.92 -6.11
C ARG A 153 -14.60 -3.08 -5.22
N ALA A 154 -15.56 -3.84 -4.73
CA ALA A 154 -15.27 -5.01 -3.94
C ALA A 154 -16.39 -6.05 -4.11
N GLU A 155 -16.04 -7.32 -4.09
CA GLU A 155 -17.01 -8.39 -4.05
C GLU A 155 -17.23 -8.82 -2.61
N ALA A 156 -18.38 -8.48 -2.07
CA ALA A 156 -18.84 -8.95 -0.77
C ALA A 156 -19.43 -10.38 -0.88
N ARG A 157 -19.53 -11.07 0.25
CA ARG A 157 -20.07 -12.42 0.29
C ARG A 157 -21.58 -12.44 0.01
N ASP A 158 -22.28 -11.43 0.48
CA ASP A 158 -23.73 -11.27 0.38
C ASP A 158 -24.12 -9.79 0.39
N ASP A 159 -25.40 -9.49 0.17
CA ASP A 159 -25.93 -8.13 0.10
C ASP A 159 -25.75 -7.34 1.41
N GLN A 160 -25.92 -8.01 2.56
CA GLN A 160 -25.73 -7.37 3.86
C GLN A 160 -24.27 -6.96 4.08
N ALA A 161 -23.32 -7.81 3.67
CA ALA A 161 -21.91 -7.47 3.72
C ALA A 161 -21.56 -6.31 2.76
N ALA A 162 -22.24 -6.23 1.61
CA ALA A 162 -22.07 -5.12 0.66
C ALA A 162 -22.58 -3.78 1.23
N GLU A 163 -23.72 -3.79 1.90
CA GLU A 163 -24.24 -2.60 2.59
C GLU A 163 -23.31 -2.15 3.71
N ASN A 164 -22.89 -3.06 4.57
CA ASN A 164 -21.95 -2.78 5.65
C ASN A 164 -20.63 -2.18 5.12
N LEU A 165 -20.10 -2.71 4.02
CA LEU A 165 -18.90 -2.16 3.38
C LEU A 165 -19.13 -0.73 2.88
N ARG A 166 -20.28 -0.47 2.27
CA ARG A 166 -20.65 0.87 1.79
C ARG A 166 -20.67 1.88 2.93
N ASP A 167 -21.23 1.50 4.08
CA ASP A 167 -21.31 2.36 5.24
C ASP A 167 -19.93 2.65 5.86
N VAL A 168 -19.05 1.64 5.91
CA VAL A 168 -17.65 1.82 6.35
C VAL A 168 -16.93 2.79 5.42
N VAL A 169 -17.03 2.63 4.10
CA VAL A 169 -16.39 3.51 3.12
C VAL A 169 -16.92 4.95 3.22
N ARG A 170 -18.23 5.12 3.35
CA ARG A 170 -18.85 6.44 3.56
C ARG A 170 -18.37 7.11 4.85
N GLY A 171 -18.26 6.34 5.93
CA GLY A 171 -17.71 6.84 7.20
C GLY A 171 -16.26 7.31 7.06
N CYS A 172 -15.43 6.60 6.29
CA CYS A 172 -14.04 7.01 6.03
C CYS A 172 -13.93 8.26 5.13
N LEU A 173 -14.89 8.49 4.23
CA LEU A 173 -14.89 9.66 3.34
C LEU A 173 -15.50 10.91 3.98
N ALA A 174 -16.18 10.77 5.11
CA ALA A 174 -16.81 11.88 5.85
C ALA A 174 -15.87 12.54 6.89
N LEU A 175 -14.65 12.03 7.03
CA LEU A 175 -13.58 12.54 7.88
C LEU A 175 -12.66 13.48 7.10
#